data_7281469a2f62fb0807757e6c03fed647
#
_entry.id   7281469a2f62fb0807757e6c03fed647
#
_cell.length_a   1.000
_cell.length_b   1.000
_cell.length_c   1.000
_cell.angle_alpha   90.00
_cell.angle_beta   90.00
_cell.angle_gamma   90.00
#
_symmetry.space_group_name_H-M   'P 1'
#
loop_
_entity.id
_entity.type
_entity.pdbx_description
1 polymer ?
#
loop_
_entity_poly.entity_id
_entity_poly.type
_entity_poly.pdbx_seq_one_letter_code
_entity_poly.pdbx_strand_id
1 'polypeptide(L)'
;MAHRCPSIYLAMFVGALSVGSADARSRPAQDLSLLTPIVNAAPTLAPFQHVRFCLRYPSDCKSDPTENKRIDLNEETLELLKRVNRSVNKSIIPTSKSYGQNLGDGWTIAPDIGDCNDYAVTKRHELLENGLPSRALRLAVVKTATGIGHLVLVVVTTKGDIVMDDLTDVIRSWQSTDYHWLKVQSATDSKFWYQIKGAAVRPSRSQADRRVRLADR
;
A
#
# COMPACT_ATOMS: atom_id res chain seq x y z
N MET A 1 -62.20 -15.02 -63.88
CA MET A 1 -62.17 -14.41 -62.52
C MET A 1 -60.77 -14.38 -62.08
N ALA A 2 -60.20 -13.18 -62.10
CA ALA A 2 -58.77 -12.97 -61.85
C ALA A 2 -58.55 -12.51 -60.42
N HIS A 3 -57.85 -13.28 -59.63
CA HIS A 3 -57.43 -12.86 -58.28
C HIS A 3 -55.97 -12.30 -58.34
N ARG A 4 -55.85 -11.01 -58.06
CA ARG A 4 -54.57 -10.32 -57.93
C ARG A 4 -53.99 -10.59 -56.54
N CYS A 5 -52.71 -11.02 -56.50
CA CYS A 5 -51.92 -11.06 -55.29
C CYS A 5 -51.33 -9.67 -55.02
N PRO A 6 -51.28 -9.18 -53.77
CA PRO A 6 -50.56 -7.94 -53.44
C PRO A 6 -49.07 -8.23 -53.12
N SER A 7 -48.20 -7.45 -53.75
CA SER A 7 -46.73 -7.43 -53.52
C SER A 7 -46.45 -6.87 -52.11
N ILE A 8 -45.73 -7.65 -51.31
CA ILE A 8 -45.22 -7.24 -50.02
C ILE A 8 -43.84 -6.64 -50.22
N TYR A 9 -43.69 -5.32 -50.00
CA TYR A 9 -42.37 -4.67 -49.96
C TYR A 9 -41.71 -4.96 -48.62
N LEU A 10 -40.60 -5.71 -48.66
CA LEU A 10 -39.76 -5.99 -47.50
C LEU A 10 -38.78 -4.81 -47.37
N ALA A 11 -39.02 -3.94 -46.40
CA ALA A 11 -38.13 -2.87 -46.02
C ALA A 11 -36.92 -3.44 -45.23
N MET A 12 -35.74 -3.46 -45.84
CA MET A 12 -34.49 -3.75 -45.10
C MET A 12 -34.11 -2.57 -44.20
N PHE A 13 -34.26 -2.75 -42.90
CA PHE A 13 -33.67 -1.88 -41.91
C PHE A 13 -32.19 -2.23 -41.78
N VAL A 14 -31.33 -1.38 -42.29
CA VAL A 14 -29.89 -1.40 -42.02
C VAL A 14 -29.70 -0.78 -40.66
N GLY A 15 -29.60 -1.63 -39.64
CA GLY A 15 -29.21 -1.21 -38.29
C GLY A 15 -27.73 -0.86 -38.28
N ALA A 16 -27.40 0.42 -38.11
CA ALA A 16 -26.04 0.86 -37.84
C ALA A 16 -25.64 0.41 -36.42
N LEU A 17 -24.77 -0.61 -36.37
CA LEU A 17 -24.08 -1.00 -35.10
C LEU A 17 -23.08 0.11 -34.76
N SER A 18 -23.46 1.00 -33.83
CA SER A 18 -22.54 1.91 -33.17
C SER A 18 -21.64 1.09 -32.26
N VAL A 19 -20.41 0.84 -32.70
CA VAL A 19 -19.36 0.31 -31.85
C VAL A 19 -19.02 1.39 -30.83
N GLY A 20 -19.61 1.27 -29.63
CA GLY A 20 -19.26 2.10 -28.51
C GLY A 20 -17.80 1.84 -28.15
N SER A 21 -16.94 2.85 -28.34
CA SER A 21 -15.58 2.85 -27.85
C SER A 21 -15.65 2.67 -26.34
N ALA A 22 -15.22 1.50 -25.84
CA ALA A 22 -15.03 1.28 -24.42
C ALA A 22 -13.93 2.24 -23.98
N ASP A 23 -14.32 3.29 -23.24
CA ASP A 23 -13.38 4.15 -22.53
C ASP A 23 -12.52 3.24 -21.65
N ALA A 24 -11.30 2.99 -22.09
CA ALA A 24 -10.27 2.41 -21.27
C ALA A 24 -10.03 3.41 -20.13
N ARG A 25 -10.74 3.19 -19.00
CA ARG A 25 -10.45 3.92 -17.76
C ARG A 25 -8.97 3.77 -17.49
N SER A 26 -8.22 4.82 -17.74
CA SER A 26 -6.80 4.91 -17.46
C SER A 26 -6.60 4.54 -15.99
N ARG A 27 -5.92 3.40 -15.77
CA ARG A 27 -5.49 3.02 -14.42
C ARG A 27 -4.71 4.20 -13.85
N PRO A 28 -4.97 4.61 -12.59
CA PRO A 28 -4.22 5.70 -12.00
C PRO A 28 -2.73 5.39 -12.11
N ALA A 29 -1.99 6.28 -12.75
CA ALA A 29 -0.55 6.16 -12.88
C ALA A 29 0.06 6.13 -11.47
N GLN A 30 1.03 5.24 -11.27
CA GLN A 30 1.75 5.18 -10.01
C GLN A 30 2.54 6.48 -9.84
N ASP A 31 2.25 7.21 -8.77
CA ASP A 31 2.98 8.45 -8.47
C ASP A 31 4.33 8.12 -7.83
N LEU A 32 5.31 7.89 -8.70
CA LEU A 32 6.72 7.69 -8.33
C LEU A 32 7.56 8.95 -8.58
N SER A 33 6.95 10.11 -8.76
CA SER A 33 7.64 11.35 -9.15
C SER A 33 8.49 11.96 -8.02
N LEU A 34 8.19 11.65 -6.76
CA LEU A 34 8.90 12.17 -5.58
C LEU A 34 9.53 11.03 -4.79
N LEU A 35 10.48 10.33 -5.42
CA LEU A 35 11.18 9.24 -4.77
C LEU A 35 12.39 9.78 -3.99
N THR A 36 12.27 9.80 -2.66
CA THR A 36 13.37 10.11 -1.75
C THR A 36 13.45 9.06 -0.63
N PRO A 37 14.62 8.85 -0.04
CA PRO A 37 14.75 7.92 1.08
C PRO A 37 14.14 8.49 2.37
N ILE A 38 13.55 7.62 3.19
CA ILE A 38 13.20 7.92 4.57
C ILE A 38 14.48 8.04 5.40
N VAL A 39 14.62 9.16 6.10
CA VAL A 39 15.77 9.42 6.98
C VAL A 39 15.39 9.10 8.43
N ASN A 40 16.16 8.20 9.05
CA ASN A 40 16.02 7.89 10.46
C ASN A 40 16.41 9.09 11.32
N ALA A 41 15.60 9.36 12.38
CA ALA A 41 15.94 10.30 13.43
C ALA A 41 16.36 9.55 14.72
N ALA A 42 15.88 9.96 15.88
CA ALA A 42 16.22 9.32 17.15
C ALA A 42 15.70 7.87 17.24
N PRO A 43 16.42 6.96 17.92
CA PRO A 43 15.90 5.65 18.28
C PRO A 43 14.60 5.75 19.06
N THR A 44 13.71 4.78 18.87
CA THR A 44 12.43 4.72 19.59
C THR A 44 12.04 3.27 19.88
N LEU A 45 11.08 3.07 20.79
CA LEU A 45 10.61 1.73 21.11
C LEU A 45 9.86 1.11 19.93
N ALA A 46 10.12 -0.19 19.70
CA ALA A 46 9.32 -1.00 18.80
C ALA A 46 7.85 -1.02 19.27
N PRO A 47 6.88 -1.17 18.34
CA PRO A 47 5.52 -1.52 18.75
C PRO A 47 5.54 -2.82 19.57
N PHE A 48 4.79 -2.89 20.66
CA PHE A 48 4.75 -4.10 21.49
C PHE A 48 4.32 -5.34 20.68
N GLN A 49 3.35 -5.18 19.79
CA GLN A 49 2.90 -6.28 18.92
C GLN A 49 3.98 -6.76 17.94
N HIS A 50 4.90 -5.89 17.52
CA HIS A 50 6.05 -6.30 16.72
C HIS A 50 7.01 -7.20 17.52
N VAL A 51 7.22 -6.89 18.80
CA VAL A 51 8.04 -7.77 19.67
C VAL A 51 7.42 -9.16 19.76
N ARG A 52 6.10 -9.24 19.97
CA ARG A 52 5.36 -10.51 19.97
C ARG A 52 5.41 -11.23 18.62
N PHE A 53 5.29 -10.49 17.53
CA PHE A 53 5.43 -11.01 16.18
C PHE A 53 6.78 -11.68 15.99
N CYS A 54 7.88 -11.04 16.41
CA CYS A 54 9.22 -11.61 16.29
C CYS A 54 9.45 -12.86 17.16
N LEU A 55 8.75 -12.97 18.27
CA LEU A 55 8.77 -14.20 19.08
C LEU A 55 8.03 -15.36 18.38
N ARG A 56 6.95 -15.06 17.66
CA ARG A 56 6.14 -16.05 16.94
C ARG A 56 6.75 -16.42 15.59
N TYR A 57 7.31 -15.46 14.89
CA TYR A 57 7.89 -15.61 13.54
C TYR A 57 9.35 -15.11 13.54
N PRO A 58 10.28 -15.84 14.18
CA PRO A 58 11.65 -15.37 14.35
C PRO A 58 12.41 -15.24 13.02
N SER A 59 12.10 -16.05 12.01
CA SER A 59 12.67 -15.93 10.67
C SER A 59 12.37 -14.60 10.00
N ASP A 60 11.14 -14.11 10.14
CA ASP A 60 10.71 -12.82 9.59
C ASP A 60 11.36 -11.60 10.28
N CYS A 61 11.98 -11.81 11.44
CA CYS A 61 12.68 -10.76 12.17
C CYS A 61 14.21 -10.90 12.11
N LYS A 62 14.73 -11.81 11.31
CA LYS A 62 16.17 -11.85 11.03
C LYS A 62 16.53 -10.80 10.00
N SER A 63 17.70 -10.20 10.19
CA SER A 63 18.33 -9.33 9.20
C SER A 63 19.70 -9.91 8.88
N ASP A 64 19.94 -10.22 7.61
CA ASP A 64 21.24 -10.65 7.15
C ASP A 64 22.13 -9.44 6.87
N PRO A 65 23.25 -9.24 7.58
CA PRO A 65 24.13 -8.08 7.37
C PRO A 65 24.81 -8.08 5.99
N THR A 66 24.84 -9.21 5.30
CA THR A 66 25.43 -9.35 3.97
C THR A 66 24.49 -8.92 2.84
N GLU A 67 23.17 -8.87 3.11
CA GLU A 67 22.17 -8.44 2.14
C GLU A 67 22.27 -6.96 1.80
N ASN A 68 21.82 -6.64 0.58
CA ASN A 68 21.65 -5.25 0.16
C ASN A 68 20.59 -4.53 0.99
N LYS A 69 20.87 -3.25 1.32
CA LYS A 69 19.92 -2.38 2.02
C LYS A 69 18.87 -1.77 1.11
N ARG A 70 19.01 -1.95 -0.21
CA ARG A 70 18.16 -1.38 -1.24
C ARG A 70 17.93 -2.39 -2.34
N ILE A 71 16.76 -2.34 -2.92
CA ILE A 71 16.36 -3.13 -4.08
C ILE A 71 16.49 -2.25 -5.32
N ASP A 72 16.98 -2.82 -6.41
CA ASP A 72 16.93 -2.12 -7.69
C ASP A 72 15.48 -2.06 -8.19
N LEU A 73 14.97 -0.84 -8.38
CA LEU A 73 13.61 -0.61 -8.85
C LEU A 73 13.58 -0.64 -10.40
N ASN A 74 13.76 -1.83 -10.94
CA ASN A 74 13.51 -2.13 -12.35
C ASN A 74 12.05 -2.57 -12.56
N GLU A 75 11.68 -2.86 -13.81
CA GLU A 75 10.30 -3.25 -14.15
C GLU A 75 9.89 -4.59 -13.54
N GLU A 76 10.77 -5.57 -13.54
CA GLU A 76 10.53 -6.90 -12.96
C GLU A 76 10.23 -6.80 -11.46
N THR A 77 11.08 -6.08 -10.72
CA THR A 77 10.88 -5.83 -9.29
C THR A 77 9.58 -5.07 -9.04
N LEU A 78 9.30 -4.05 -9.84
CA LEU A 78 8.06 -3.27 -9.69
C LEU A 78 6.81 -4.13 -9.92
N GLU A 79 6.83 -5.01 -10.92
CA GLU A 79 5.70 -5.93 -11.17
C GLU A 79 5.57 -6.99 -10.06
N LEU A 80 6.66 -7.47 -9.49
CA LEU A 80 6.62 -8.34 -8.30
C LEU A 80 5.93 -7.61 -7.13
N LEU A 81 6.35 -6.40 -6.81
CA LEU A 81 5.76 -5.61 -5.72
C LEU A 81 4.27 -5.35 -5.96
N LYS A 82 3.87 -4.99 -7.18
CA LYS A 82 2.46 -4.80 -7.56
C LYS A 82 1.64 -6.08 -7.40
N ARG A 83 2.20 -7.21 -7.82
CA ARG A 83 1.54 -8.51 -7.73
C ARG A 83 1.31 -8.90 -6.27
N VAL A 84 2.35 -8.82 -5.43
CA VAL A 84 2.24 -9.12 -3.99
C VAL A 84 1.26 -8.16 -3.30
N ASN A 85 1.34 -6.84 -3.56
CA ASN A 85 0.43 -5.88 -2.96
C ASN A 85 -1.04 -6.22 -3.25
N ARG A 86 -1.36 -6.48 -4.52
CA ARG A 86 -2.74 -6.84 -4.94
C ARG A 86 -3.18 -8.21 -4.45
N SER A 87 -2.29 -9.20 -4.45
CA SER A 87 -2.59 -10.55 -3.99
C SER A 87 -2.98 -10.52 -2.52
N VAL A 88 -2.15 -9.94 -1.67
CA VAL A 88 -2.39 -9.86 -0.23
C VAL A 88 -3.63 -9.01 0.08
N ASN A 89 -3.83 -7.88 -0.62
CA ASN A 89 -5.02 -7.05 -0.43
C ASN A 89 -6.34 -7.80 -0.74
N LYS A 90 -6.29 -8.80 -1.60
CA LYS A 90 -7.45 -9.63 -1.96
C LYS A 90 -7.62 -10.86 -1.06
N SER A 91 -6.54 -11.40 -0.51
CA SER A 91 -6.57 -12.67 0.22
C SER A 91 -7.07 -12.54 1.65
N ILE A 92 -6.90 -11.37 2.27
CA ILE A 92 -7.28 -11.12 3.65
C ILE A 92 -8.60 -10.33 3.69
N ILE A 93 -9.58 -10.80 4.46
CA ILE A 93 -10.84 -10.08 4.69
C ILE A 93 -10.56 -8.98 5.73
N PRO A 94 -10.84 -7.70 5.43
CA PRO A 94 -10.52 -6.61 6.34
C PRO A 94 -11.38 -6.62 7.60
N THR A 95 -10.75 -6.39 8.75
CA THR A 95 -11.45 -6.17 10.02
C THR A 95 -10.78 -5.04 10.79
N SER A 96 -11.58 -4.31 11.60
CA SER A 96 -11.05 -3.39 12.59
C SER A 96 -10.89 -4.14 13.90
N LYS A 97 -9.68 -4.58 14.22
CA LYS A 97 -9.39 -5.07 15.58
C LYS A 97 -9.39 -3.85 16.51
N SER A 98 -10.43 -3.74 17.35
CA SER A 98 -10.47 -2.69 18.37
C SER A 98 -9.26 -2.83 19.27
N TYR A 99 -8.41 -1.80 19.32
CA TYR A 99 -7.30 -1.71 20.26
C TYR A 99 -7.85 -1.92 21.68
N GLY A 100 -7.52 -3.03 22.31
CA GLY A 100 -7.83 -3.29 23.72
C GLY A 100 -8.75 -4.46 24.04
N GLN A 101 -9.44 -5.07 23.09
CA GLN A 101 -10.35 -6.18 23.41
C GLN A 101 -9.71 -7.58 23.32
N ASN A 102 -8.61 -7.76 22.57
CA ASN A 102 -7.87 -9.02 22.57
C ASN A 102 -6.36 -8.75 22.44
N LEU A 103 -5.68 -8.61 23.58
CA LEU A 103 -4.21 -8.65 23.64
C LEU A 103 -3.63 -9.98 23.13
N GLY A 104 -4.51 -10.96 22.80
CA GLY A 104 -4.16 -12.26 22.26
C GLY A 104 -3.83 -12.25 20.78
N ASP A 105 -4.49 -11.40 19.99
CA ASP A 105 -4.36 -11.38 18.54
C ASP A 105 -3.19 -10.48 18.12
N GLY A 106 -1.99 -11.04 18.14
CA GLY A 106 -0.79 -10.40 17.59
C GLY A 106 -0.85 -10.32 16.06
N TRP A 107 0.12 -9.64 15.47
CA TRP A 107 0.33 -9.64 14.02
C TRP A 107 0.48 -11.07 13.50
N THR A 108 -0.25 -11.41 12.45
CA THR A 108 -0.32 -12.77 11.90
C THR A 108 -0.04 -12.73 10.40
N ILE A 109 0.78 -13.69 9.94
CA ILE A 109 1.05 -13.87 8.51
C ILE A 109 -0.12 -14.65 7.89
N ALA A 110 -0.64 -14.12 6.78
CA ALA A 110 -1.68 -14.72 5.94
C ALA A 110 -2.92 -15.25 6.70
N PRO A 111 -3.57 -14.45 7.57
CA PRO A 111 -4.83 -14.87 8.17
C PRO A 111 -5.98 -14.71 7.18
N ASP A 112 -7.08 -15.43 7.38
CA ASP A 112 -8.30 -15.25 6.59
C ASP A 112 -8.93 -13.86 6.81
N ILE A 113 -8.88 -13.37 8.06
CA ILE A 113 -9.43 -12.08 8.48
C ILE A 113 -8.35 -11.32 9.24
N GLY A 114 -8.07 -10.07 8.83
CA GLY A 114 -6.96 -9.31 9.41
C GLY A 114 -7.13 -7.80 9.35
N ASP A 115 -6.24 -7.09 10.06
CA ASP A 115 -6.13 -5.64 10.03
C ASP A 115 -4.85 -5.18 9.28
N CYS A 116 -4.60 -3.87 9.23
CA CYS A 116 -3.43 -3.30 8.53
C CYS A 116 -2.10 -3.94 8.94
N ASN A 117 -1.99 -4.42 10.18
CA ASN A 117 -0.76 -5.07 10.66
C ASN A 117 -0.54 -6.40 9.97
N ASP A 118 -1.59 -7.21 9.86
CA ASP A 118 -1.56 -8.52 9.23
C ASP A 118 -1.22 -8.40 7.74
N TYR A 119 -1.82 -7.42 7.04
CA TYR A 119 -1.50 -7.13 5.64
C TYR A 119 -0.03 -6.75 5.46
N ALA A 120 0.49 -5.85 6.31
CA ALA A 120 1.87 -5.36 6.19
C ALA A 120 2.90 -6.47 6.43
N VAL A 121 2.70 -7.32 7.46
CA VAL A 121 3.63 -8.44 7.74
C VAL A 121 3.50 -9.56 6.71
N THR A 122 2.30 -9.82 6.18
CA THR A 122 2.10 -10.80 5.10
C THR A 122 2.80 -10.38 3.82
N LYS A 123 2.66 -9.12 3.40
CA LYS A 123 3.38 -8.59 2.23
C LYS A 123 4.90 -8.71 2.41
N ARG A 124 5.38 -8.37 3.60
CA ARG A 124 6.79 -8.50 3.91
C ARG A 124 7.26 -9.95 3.82
N HIS A 125 6.52 -10.87 4.41
CA HIS A 125 6.79 -12.31 4.37
C HIS A 125 6.85 -12.83 2.93
N GLU A 126 5.83 -12.56 2.11
CA GLU A 126 5.80 -12.99 0.71
C GLU A 126 6.99 -12.44 -0.10
N LEU A 127 7.43 -11.21 0.17
CA LEU A 127 8.58 -10.63 -0.51
C LEU A 127 9.90 -11.27 -0.05
N LEU A 128 10.03 -11.66 1.22
CA LEU A 128 11.16 -12.43 1.72
C LEU A 128 11.23 -13.81 1.05
N GLU A 129 10.10 -14.50 0.95
CA GLU A 129 9.99 -15.79 0.25
C GLU A 129 10.32 -15.69 -1.26
N ASN A 130 10.09 -14.52 -1.86
CA ASN A 130 10.51 -14.21 -3.23
C ASN A 130 11.98 -13.73 -3.33
N GLY A 131 12.76 -13.85 -2.26
CA GLY A 131 14.20 -13.58 -2.24
C GLY A 131 14.59 -12.11 -2.15
N LEU A 132 13.66 -11.21 -1.81
CA LEU A 132 14.01 -9.82 -1.59
C LEU A 132 14.74 -9.65 -0.25
N PRO A 133 15.77 -8.76 -0.20
CA PRO A 133 16.59 -8.59 1.00
C PRO A 133 15.79 -8.03 2.17
N SER A 134 15.90 -8.69 3.33
CA SER A 134 15.19 -8.34 4.56
C SER A 134 15.43 -6.89 4.99
N ARG A 135 16.63 -6.38 4.71
CA ARG A 135 17.08 -5.03 5.07
C ARG A 135 16.40 -3.93 4.25
N ALA A 136 15.86 -4.27 3.08
CA ALA A 136 15.12 -3.33 2.23
C ALA A 136 13.61 -3.31 2.53
N LEU A 137 13.11 -4.25 3.35
CA LEU A 137 11.69 -4.41 3.67
C LEU A 137 11.42 -3.95 5.10
N ARG A 138 10.96 -2.72 5.26
CA ARG A 138 10.84 -2.05 6.57
C ARG A 138 9.39 -1.77 6.91
N LEU A 139 8.91 -2.23 8.04
CA LEU A 139 7.60 -1.85 8.55
C LEU A 139 7.64 -0.40 9.08
N ALA A 140 6.57 0.34 8.84
CA ALA A 140 6.45 1.71 9.33
C ALA A 140 5.08 1.95 9.98
N VAL A 141 5.10 2.62 11.13
CA VAL A 141 3.90 3.09 11.83
C VAL A 141 3.61 4.52 11.40
N VAL A 142 2.40 4.73 10.94
CA VAL A 142 1.88 6.02 10.49
C VAL A 142 0.53 6.31 11.15
N LYS A 143 0.04 7.54 10.97
CA LYS A 143 -1.38 7.88 11.16
C LYS A 143 -1.95 8.28 9.81
N THR A 144 -3.14 7.81 9.51
CA THR A 144 -3.91 8.25 8.34
C THR A 144 -4.28 9.73 8.45
N ALA A 145 -4.80 10.31 7.37
CA ALA A 145 -5.29 11.70 7.37
C ALA A 145 -6.39 11.93 8.42
N THR A 146 -7.12 10.89 8.83
CA THR A 146 -8.14 10.94 9.90
C THR A 146 -7.57 10.72 11.29
N GLY A 147 -6.25 10.51 11.43
CA GLY A 147 -5.57 10.33 12.72
C GLY A 147 -5.56 8.88 13.24
N ILE A 148 -6.08 7.92 12.48
CA ILE A 148 -6.10 6.50 12.85
C ILE A 148 -4.68 5.92 12.70
N GLY A 149 -4.24 5.15 13.70
CA GLY A 149 -2.97 4.42 13.65
C GLY A 149 -3.00 3.36 12.54
N HIS A 150 -1.89 3.26 11.79
CA HIS A 150 -1.82 2.40 10.62
C HIS A 150 -0.41 1.85 10.44
N LEU A 151 -0.29 0.62 9.92
CA LEU A 151 0.99 -0.01 9.60
C LEU A 151 1.09 -0.23 8.11
N VAL A 152 2.23 0.16 7.53
CA VAL A 152 2.53 -0.04 6.12
C VAL A 152 3.88 -0.72 5.93
N LEU A 153 4.08 -1.35 4.77
CA LEU A 153 5.37 -1.84 4.35
C LEU A 153 6.08 -0.79 3.49
N VAL A 154 7.26 -0.38 3.91
CA VAL A 154 8.19 0.45 3.13
C VAL A 154 9.19 -0.45 2.43
N VAL A 155 9.32 -0.28 1.12
CA VAL A 155 10.35 -0.93 0.31
C VAL A 155 11.41 0.11 -0.05
N VAL A 156 12.63 -0.12 0.45
CA VAL A 156 13.78 0.75 0.20
C VAL A 156 14.39 0.41 -1.16
N THR A 157 14.37 1.36 -2.09
CA THR A 157 14.84 1.14 -3.45
C THR A 157 16.01 2.04 -3.82
N THR A 158 16.68 1.74 -4.92
CA THR A 158 17.75 2.57 -5.49
C THR A 158 17.26 3.95 -5.94
N LYS A 159 15.96 4.07 -6.23
CA LYS A 159 15.33 5.34 -6.65
C LYS A 159 14.69 6.11 -5.50
N GLY A 160 14.57 5.52 -4.30
CA GLY A 160 13.92 6.10 -3.11
C GLY A 160 12.90 5.13 -2.52
N ASP A 161 12.23 5.51 -1.44
CA ASP A 161 11.38 4.60 -0.68
C ASP A 161 9.93 4.66 -1.16
N ILE A 162 9.35 3.49 -1.37
CA ILE A 162 7.97 3.30 -1.82
C ILE A 162 7.16 2.53 -0.79
N VAL A 163 5.84 2.64 -0.85
CA VAL A 163 4.90 2.12 0.15
C VAL A 163 3.97 1.11 -0.49
N MET A 164 3.83 -0.03 0.16
CA MET A 164 2.79 -1.03 -0.09
C MET A 164 1.78 -1.00 1.07
N ASP A 165 0.50 -0.89 0.72
CA ASP A 165 -0.56 -0.53 1.64
C ASP A 165 -1.82 -1.38 1.40
N ASP A 166 -2.59 -1.67 2.45
CA ASP A 166 -3.89 -2.37 2.32
C ASP A 166 -5.03 -1.43 1.91
N LEU A 167 -4.90 -0.13 2.18
CA LEU A 167 -5.92 0.85 1.78
C LEU A 167 -5.90 1.17 0.27
N THR A 168 -4.89 0.70 -0.46
CA THR A 168 -4.77 0.92 -1.90
C THR A 168 -3.88 -0.11 -2.57
N ASP A 169 -4.23 -0.50 -3.80
CA ASP A 169 -3.38 -1.34 -4.65
C ASP A 169 -2.24 -0.54 -5.32
N VAL A 170 -2.30 0.80 -5.26
CA VAL A 170 -1.32 1.66 -5.91
C VAL A 170 -0.09 1.82 -5.02
N ILE A 171 1.07 1.41 -5.54
CA ILE A 171 2.36 1.66 -4.90
C ILE A 171 2.74 3.13 -5.11
N ARG A 172 3.13 3.83 -4.05
CA ARG A 172 3.43 5.26 -4.05
C ARG A 172 4.77 5.54 -3.40
N SER A 173 5.37 6.69 -3.72
CA SER A 173 6.38 7.31 -2.85
C SER A 173 5.80 7.53 -1.46
N TRP A 174 6.61 7.32 -0.42
CA TRP A 174 6.18 7.62 0.96
C TRP A 174 5.75 9.08 1.14
N GLN A 175 6.34 10.01 0.39
CA GLN A 175 6.00 11.43 0.43
C GLN A 175 4.69 11.77 -0.29
N SER A 176 4.22 10.92 -1.19
CA SER A 176 2.94 11.08 -1.90
C SER A 176 1.76 10.50 -1.13
N THR A 177 2.01 9.98 0.08
CA THR A 177 0.94 9.53 0.98
C THR A 177 0.44 10.69 1.84
N ASP A 178 -0.83 10.65 2.23
CA ASP A 178 -1.43 11.61 3.17
C ASP A 178 -1.16 11.25 4.64
N TYR A 179 -0.13 10.45 4.89
CA TYR A 179 0.17 9.91 6.21
C TYR A 179 1.01 10.85 7.04
N HIS A 180 0.73 10.86 8.35
CA HIS A 180 1.63 11.37 9.34
C HIS A 180 2.56 10.23 9.79
N TRP A 181 3.82 10.30 9.38
CA TRP A 181 4.83 9.28 9.61
C TRP A 181 5.39 9.37 11.04
N LEU A 182 5.37 8.29 11.79
CA LEU A 182 5.78 8.27 13.20
C LEU A 182 7.13 7.60 13.38
N LYS A 183 7.23 6.35 12.99
CA LYS A 183 8.43 5.55 13.15
C LYS A 183 8.55 4.45 12.10
N VAL A 184 9.77 4.00 11.88
CA VAL A 184 10.11 2.99 10.89
C VAL A 184 11.13 2.01 11.46
N GLN A 185 11.08 0.75 11.03
CA GLN A 185 12.08 -0.26 11.33
C GLN A 185 13.48 0.15 10.84
N SER A 186 14.51 -0.30 11.54
CA SER A 186 15.89 -0.21 11.09
C SER A 186 16.13 -1.04 9.82
N ALA A 187 16.96 -0.52 8.92
CA ALA A 187 17.47 -1.27 7.77
C ALA A 187 18.66 -2.19 8.14
N THR A 188 19.17 -2.12 9.36
CA THR A 188 20.31 -2.96 9.80
C THR A 188 19.89 -4.11 10.69
N ASP A 189 18.89 -3.89 11.54
CA ASP A 189 18.30 -4.90 12.40
C ASP A 189 16.81 -4.58 12.59
N SER A 190 15.95 -5.45 12.14
CA SER A 190 14.49 -5.28 12.16
C SER A 190 13.88 -5.15 13.56
N LYS A 191 14.63 -5.49 14.61
CA LYS A 191 14.19 -5.34 16.01
C LYS A 191 14.23 -3.88 16.49
N PHE A 192 15.07 -3.03 15.87
CA PHE A 192 15.19 -1.63 16.23
C PHE A 192 14.27 -0.74 15.39
N TRP A 193 13.86 0.37 15.99
CA TRP A 193 12.95 1.33 15.39
C TRP A 193 13.46 2.75 15.59
N TYR A 194 13.16 3.61 14.64
CA TYR A 194 13.58 5.01 14.63
C TYR A 194 12.40 5.92 14.34
N GLN A 195 12.39 7.10 14.93
CA GLN A 195 11.56 8.20 14.46
C GLN A 195 11.97 8.60 13.04
N ILE A 196 11.06 9.24 12.30
CA ILE A 196 11.31 9.67 10.92
C ILE A 196 11.60 11.18 10.93
N LYS A 197 12.74 11.57 10.33
CA LYS A 197 13.13 12.98 10.21
C LYS A 197 12.30 13.67 9.13
N GLY A 198 11.76 14.87 9.44
CA GLY A 198 11.03 15.66 8.45
C GLY A 198 9.63 15.15 8.10
N ALA A 199 9.06 14.27 8.93
CA ALA A 199 7.66 13.86 8.87
C ALA A 199 6.73 15.05 9.20
N ALA A 200 6.86 16.15 8.46
CA ALA A 200 5.98 17.30 8.63
C ALA A 200 4.55 16.91 8.23
N VAL A 201 3.62 17.17 9.14
CA VAL A 201 2.18 17.08 8.89
C VAL A 201 1.88 17.97 7.68
N ARG A 202 1.61 17.39 6.52
CA ARG A 202 0.89 18.15 5.49
C ARG A 202 -0.51 18.41 6.07
N PRO A 203 -0.93 19.65 6.28
CA PRO A 203 -2.29 19.93 6.74
C PRO A 203 -3.25 19.30 5.73
N SER A 204 -4.24 18.54 6.21
CA SER A 204 -5.26 17.98 5.33
C SER A 204 -5.85 19.10 4.46
N ARG A 205 -6.23 18.79 3.21
CA ARG A 205 -6.88 19.79 2.33
C ARG A 205 -7.99 20.57 3.03
N SER A 206 -8.75 19.95 3.94
CA SER A 206 -9.78 20.60 4.74
C SER A 206 -9.24 21.64 5.75
N GLN A 207 -8.02 21.46 6.26
CA GLN A 207 -7.40 22.46 7.16
C GLN A 207 -6.75 23.60 6.38
N ALA A 208 -6.24 23.34 5.18
CA ALA A 208 -5.75 24.38 4.28
C ALA A 208 -6.90 25.30 3.83
N ASP A 209 -8.04 24.73 3.44
CA ASP A 209 -9.24 25.51 3.06
C ASP A 209 -9.83 26.31 4.23
N ARG A 210 -9.75 25.81 5.46
CA ARG A 210 -10.17 26.57 6.65
C ARG A 210 -9.25 27.76 6.95
N ARG A 211 -7.93 27.60 6.75
CA ARG A 211 -6.98 28.72 6.97
C ARG A 211 -7.14 29.82 5.94
N VAL A 212 -7.41 29.47 4.68
CA VAL A 212 -7.69 30.45 3.62
C VAL A 212 -8.97 31.23 3.94
N ARG A 213 -10.07 30.59 4.35
CA ARG A 213 -11.33 31.26 4.71
C ARG A 213 -11.27 32.11 5.98
N LEU A 214 -10.29 31.92 6.85
CA LEU A 214 -10.08 32.71 8.07
C LEU A 214 -9.15 33.92 7.80
N ALA A 215 -8.34 33.88 6.73
CA ALA A 215 -7.48 34.99 6.34
C ALA A 215 -8.21 36.07 5.49
N ASP A 216 -9.38 35.69 4.94
CA ASP A 216 -10.22 36.59 4.12
C ASP A 216 -11.34 37.27 4.91
N ARG A 217 -11.29 37.27 6.24
CA ARG A 217 -12.18 37.99 7.17
C ARG A 217 -11.41 38.99 8.03
#